data_6473d12f6d1b1b9525f458d56a96773f
#
_entry.id   6473d12f6d1b1b9525f458d56a96773f
#
_cell.length_a   1.000
_cell.length_b   1.000
_cell.length_c   1.000
_cell.angle_alpha   90.00
_cell.angle_beta   90.00
_cell.angle_gamma   90.00
#
_symmetry.space_group_name_H-M   'P 1'
#
loop_
_entity.id
_entity.type
_entity.pdbx_description
1 polymer ?
#
loop_
_entity_poly.entity_id
_entity_poly.type
_entity_poly.pdbx_seq_one_letter_code
_entity_poly.pdbx_strand_id
1 'polypeptide(L)'
;MFEHISPTQAAVEFFYGLLMAMTLSNTLRLALLGSSPADVVFIVSVAIFGCNTAWGIADGAVSLLTSHFQNMYYYRKVKQIKEGADLEAAKELAAEVLSEALTELQEDVLDAETRRHMAELTVRSIKRQEISEPVVGRSQWMTALWCLVMNVAAALPFIAIYQLGLFLGLNLVTLIANVAGAVLLFFLGRFLDRRLGDGNGRTGVVMVGLGMLMLVIIVALGG
;
A
#
# COMPACT_ATOMS: atom_id res chain seq x y z
N MET A 1 -9.15 6.52 -12.78
CA MET A 1 -7.97 6.46 -11.92
C MET A 1 -7.92 5.16 -11.11
N PHE A 2 -9.02 4.71 -10.54
CA PHE A 2 -9.06 3.52 -9.66
C PHE A 2 -9.51 2.20 -10.34
N GLU A 3 -9.36 2.08 -11.66
CA GLU A 3 -9.63 0.81 -12.37
C GLU A 3 -8.55 -0.26 -12.12
N HIS A 4 -7.34 0.17 -11.76
CA HIS A 4 -6.16 -0.72 -11.67
C HIS A 4 -5.55 -0.81 -10.28
N ILE A 5 -5.92 0.09 -9.35
CA ILE A 5 -5.48 0.08 -7.95
C ILE A 5 -6.67 0.40 -7.05
N SER A 6 -6.85 -0.36 -5.98
CA SER A 6 -7.91 -0.04 -5.03
C SER A 6 -7.64 1.29 -4.32
N PRO A 7 -8.69 2.07 -3.98
CA PRO A 7 -8.52 3.32 -3.23
C PRO A 7 -7.77 3.13 -1.91
N THR A 8 -7.97 1.99 -1.24
CA THR A 8 -7.29 1.64 0.00
C THR A 8 -5.80 1.41 -0.24
N GLN A 9 -5.44 0.63 -1.26
CA GLN A 9 -4.04 0.40 -1.62
C GLN A 9 -3.34 1.71 -2.00
N ALA A 10 -3.97 2.54 -2.84
CA ALA A 10 -3.43 3.85 -3.20
C ALA A 10 -3.19 4.75 -1.96
N ALA A 11 -4.10 4.71 -0.98
CA ALA A 11 -3.96 5.45 0.27
C ALA A 11 -2.82 4.91 1.14
N VAL A 12 -2.62 3.59 1.18
CA VAL A 12 -1.51 2.96 1.92
C VAL A 12 -0.16 3.32 1.29
N GLU A 13 -0.03 3.28 -0.04
CA GLU A 13 1.18 3.70 -0.74
C GLU A 13 1.51 5.19 -0.48
N PHE A 14 0.50 6.04 -0.54
CA PHE A 14 0.66 7.46 -0.24
C PHE A 14 1.05 7.69 1.23
N PHE A 15 0.50 6.92 2.17
CA PHE A 15 0.85 6.95 3.59
C PHE A 15 2.32 6.61 3.81
N TYR A 16 2.82 5.53 3.21
CA TYR A 16 4.23 5.17 3.31
C TYR A 16 5.14 6.25 2.73
N GLY A 17 4.78 6.81 1.59
CA GLY A 17 5.52 7.93 0.98
C GLY A 17 5.58 9.17 1.89
N LEU A 18 4.47 9.52 2.57
CA LEU A 18 4.45 10.63 3.54
C LEU A 18 5.36 10.36 4.75
N LEU A 19 5.24 9.16 5.35
CA LEU A 19 6.10 8.78 6.49
C LEU A 19 7.58 8.84 6.11
N MET A 20 7.93 8.33 4.94
CA MET A 20 9.29 8.33 4.43
C MET A 20 9.82 9.75 4.22
N ALA A 21 9.03 10.63 3.61
CA ALA A 21 9.40 12.02 3.43
C ALA A 21 9.57 12.75 4.77
N MET A 22 8.68 12.53 5.74
CA MET A 22 8.79 13.09 7.09
C MET A 22 10.05 12.58 7.82
N THR A 23 10.32 11.28 7.78
CA THR A 23 11.48 10.69 8.45
C THR A 23 12.79 11.20 7.86
N LEU A 24 12.95 11.12 6.54
CA LEU A 24 14.16 11.60 5.86
C LEU A 24 14.41 13.08 6.05
N SER A 25 13.36 13.92 5.96
CA SER A 25 13.52 15.37 6.15
C SER A 25 14.04 15.71 7.55
N ASN A 26 13.56 15.03 8.58
CA ASN A 26 14.02 15.27 9.96
C ASN A 26 15.41 14.69 10.21
N THR A 27 15.66 13.43 9.82
CA THR A 27 16.97 12.80 10.00
C THR A 27 18.07 13.57 9.30
N LEU A 28 17.90 13.93 8.03
CA LEU A 28 18.92 14.67 7.29
C LEU A 28 19.09 16.08 7.79
N ARG A 29 18.00 16.73 8.25
CA ARG A 29 18.11 18.05 8.88
C ARG A 29 18.99 18.03 10.14
N LEU A 30 18.87 16.99 10.96
CA LEU A 30 19.72 16.79 12.13
C LEU A 30 21.16 16.43 11.75
N ALA A 31 21.34 15.54 10.80
CA ALA A 31 22.67 15.10 10.34
C ALA A 31 23.46 16.24 9.67
N LEU A 32 22.77 17.21 9.05
CA LEU A 32 23.39 18.33 8.33
C LEU A 32 23.40 19.63 9.15
N LEU A 33 23.41 19.53 10.48
CA LEU A 33 23.57 20.70 11.35
C LEU A 33 24.92 21.40 11.06
N GLY A 34 24.86 22.71 10.78
CA GLY A 34 26.03 23.50 10.44
C GLY A 34 26.35 23.60 8.95
N SER A 35 25.68 22.83 8.10
CA SER A 35 25.78 22.95 6.64
C SER A 35 25.07 24.20 6.11
N SER A 36 25.42 24.64 4.90
CA SER A 36 24.74 25.77 4.27
C SER A 36 23.28 25.46 4.00
N PRO A 37 22.35 26.43 4.07
CA PRO A 37 20.95 26.21 3.74
C PRO A 37 20.73 25.63 2.35
N ALA A 38 21.53 26.03 1.37
CA ALA A 38 21.44 25.53 0.01
C ALA A 38 21.78 24.02 -0.08
N ASP A 39 22.85 23.60 0.60
CA ASP A 39 23.25 22.19 0.63
C ASP A 39 22.18 21.34 1.32
N VAL A 40 21.65 21.80 2.45
CA VAL A 40 20.57 21.09 3.17
C VAL A 40 19.33 20.94 2.30
N VAL A 41 18.86 22.04 1.68
CA VAL A 41 17.69 22.00 0.78
C VAL A 41 17.91 21.05 -0.38
N PHE A 42 19.08 21.09 -1.01
CA PHE A 42 19.42 20.20 -2.12
C PHE A 42 19.45 18.73 -1.69
N ILE A 43 20.23 18.41 -0.66
CA ILE A 43 20.42 17.03 -0.18
C ILE A 43 19.11 16.43 0.31
N VAL A 44 18.34 17.17 1.10
CA VAL A 44 17.03 16.70 1.61
C VAL A 44 16.05 16.46 0.44
N SER A 45 15.98 17.38 -0.51
CA SER A 45 15.08 17.25 -1.67
C SER A 45 15.43 16.03 -2.52
N VAL A 46 16.71 15.85 -2.83
CA VAL A 46 17.20 14.70 -3.63
C VAL A 46 16.98 13.40 -2.88
N ALA A 47 17.25 13.35 -1.58
CA ALA A 47 17.04 12.15 -0.76
C ALA A 47 15.57 11.76 -0.67
N ILE A 48 14.67 12.71 -0.40
CA ILE A 48 13.23 12.46 -0.35
C ILE A 48 12.73 11.94 -1.70
N PHE A 49 13.08 12.61 -2.79
CA PHE A 49 12.67 12.20 -4.13
C PHE A 49 13.22 10.82 -4.50
N GLY A 50 14.52 10.60 -4.31
CA GLY A 50 15.20 9.35 -4.65
C GLY A 50 14.69 8.17 -3.84
N CYS A 51 14.52 8.34 -2.52
CA CYS A 51 14.04 7.28 -1.66
C CYS A 51 12.58 6.90 -1.97
N ASN A 52 11.67 7.88 -2.13
CA ASN A 52 10.28 7.62 -2.50
C ASN A 52 10.16 6.98 -3.89
N THR A 53 11.02 7.38 -4.84
CA THR A 53 11.07 6.75 -6.17
C THR A 53 11.54 5.30 -6.08
N ALA A 54 12.63 5.04 -5.37
CA ALA A 54 13.17 3.69 -5.20
C ALA A 54 12.17 2.77 -4.49
N TRP A 55 11.52 3.29 -3.45
CA TRP A 55 10.50 2.54 -2.72
C TRP A 55 9.27 2.25 -3.58
N GLY A 56 8.76 3.24 -4.31
CA GLY A 56 7.63 3.03 -5.22
C GLY A 56 7.92 2.01 -6.34
N ILE A 57 9.18 1.93 -6.82
CA ILE A 57 9.63 0.88 -7.75
C ILE A 57 9.63 -0.48 -7.03
N ALA A 58 10.16 -0.55 -5.81
CA ALA A 58 10.22 -1.77 -5.03
C ALA A 58 8.81 -2.31 -4.72
N ASP A 59 7.91 -1.46 -4.24
CA ASP A 59 6.51 -1.83 -3.96
C ASP A 59 5.78 -2.27 -5.23
N GLY A 60 5.99 -1.57 -6.34
CA GLY A 60 5.47 -1.98 -7.63
C GLY A 60 5.95 -3.37 -8.05
N ALA A 61 7.24 -3.66 -7.88
CA ALA A 61 7.82 -4.96 -8.20
C ALA A 61 7.27 -6.06 -7.26
N VAL A 62 7.18 -5.80 -5.96
CA VAL A 62 6.60 -6.72 -4.97
C VAL A 62 5.13 -7.00 -5.30
N SER A 63 4.35 -5.98 -5.66
CA SER A 63 2.95 -6.12 -6.06
C SER A 63 2.79 -7.02 -7.30
N LEU A 64 3.67 -6.86 -8.30
CA LEU A 64 3.69 -7.72 -9.49
C LEU A 64 4.00 -9.18 -9.13
N LEU A 65 5.05 -9.41 -8.34
CA LEU A 65 5.47 -10.75 -7.93
C LEU A 65 4.40 -11.43 -7.08
N THR A 66 3.85 -10.74 -6.10
CA THR A 66 2.79 -11.27 -5.23
C THR A 66 1.56 -11.65 -6.06
N SER A 67 1.10 -10.77 -6.95
CA SER A 67 -0.03 -11.06 -7.83
C SER A 67 0.25 -12.25 -8.75
N HIS A 68 1.45 -12.37 -9.29
CA HIS A 68 1.84 -13.51 -10.12
C HIS A 68 1.81 -14.82 -9.34
N PHE A 69 2.44 -14.85 -8.14
CA PHE A 69 2.46 -16.05 -7.30
C PHE A 69 1.07 -16.47 -6.83
N GLN A 70 0.22 -15.53 -6.44
CA GLN A 70 -1.16 -15.80 -6.07
C GLN A 70 -1.94 -16.38 -7.25
N ASN A 71 -1.83 -15.79 -8.44
CA ASN A 71 -2.50 -16.31 -9.64
C ASN A 71 -2.01 -17.71 -10.03
N MET A 72 -0.70 -17.98 -9.90
CA MET A 72 -0.14 -19.32 -10.15
C MET A 72 -0.60 -20.34 -9.12
N TYR A 73 -0.69 -19.93 -7.85
CA TYR A 73 -1.22 -20.79 -6.78
C TYR A 73 -2.66 -21.20 -7.05
N TYR A 74 -3.55 -20.24 -7.32
CA TYR A 74 -4.93 -20.53 -7.67
C TYR A 74 -5.08 -21.32 -8.98
N TYR A 75 -4.27 -21.02 -9.98
CA TYR A 75 -4.24 -21.78 -11.23
C TYR A 75 -3.94 -23.26 -10.99
N ARG A 76 -2.94 -23.56 -10.15
CA ARG A 76 -2.59 -24.96 -9.81
C ARG A 76 -3.73 -25.66 -9.08
N LYS A 77 -4.37 -25.03 -8.10
CA LYS A 77 -5.54 -25.60 -7.40
C LYS A 77 -6.70 -25.83 -8.37
N VAL A 78 -7.03 -24.85 -9.20
CA VAL A 78 -8.09 -24.96 -10.21
C VAL A 78 -7.79 -26.07 -11.23
N LYS A 79 -6.54 -26.22 -11.64
CA LYS A 79 -6.10 -27.31 -12.52
C LYS A 79 -6.28 -28.68 -11.85
N GLN A 80 -5.92 -28.83 -10.59
CA GLN A 80 -6.14 -30.07 -9.81
C GLN A 80 -7.63 -30.42 -9.70
N ILE A 81 -8.51 -29.45 -9.46
CA ILE A 81 -9.97 -29.64 -9.45
C ILE A 81 -10.46 -30.12 -10.82
N LYS A 82 -9.93 -29.55 -11.91
CA LYS A 82 -10.35 -29.90 -13.27
C LYS A 82 -9.93 -31.28 -13.68
N GLU A 83 -8.68 -31.66 -13.39
CA GLU A 83 -8.07 -32.94 -13.82
C GLU A 83 -8.39 -34.08 -12.84
N GLY A 84 -8.82 -33.75 -11.61
CA GLY A 84 -9.15 -34.75 -10.59
C GLY A 84 -10.34 -35.62 -10.98
N ALA A 85 -10.15 -36.95 -10.86
CA ALA A 85 -11.19 -37.96 -11.12
C ALA A 85 -12.19 -38.08 -9.96
N ASP A 86 -11.73 -37.84 -8.71
CA ASP A 86 -12.56 -37.88 -7.51
C ASP A 86 -13.32 -36.57 -7.30
N LEU A 87 -14.65 -36.68 -7.30
CA LEU A 87 -15.55 -35.54 -7.17
C LEU A 87 -15.54 -34.96 -5.73
N GLU A 88 -15.42 -35.83 -4.72
CA GLU A 88 -15.43 -35.36 -3.33
C GLU A 88 -14.11 -34.63 -2.98
N ALA A 89 -12.97 -35.15 -3.41
CA ALA A 89 -11.69 -34.45 -3.28
C ALA A 89 -11.68 -33.11 -4.03
N ALA A 90 -12.31 -33.04 -5.21
CA ALA A 90 -12.46 -31.80 -5.95
C ALA A 90 -13.35 -30.77 -5.22
N LYS A 91 -14.40 -31.21 -4.52
CA LYS A 91 -15.27 -30.33 -3.73
C LYS A 91 -14.55 -29.83 -2.47
N GLU A 92 -13.77 -30.68 -1.78
CA GLU A 92 -12.97 -30.27 -0.64
C GLU A 92 -11.94 -29.19 -1.02
N LEU A 93 -11.22 -29.42 -2.13
CA LEU A 93 -10.26 -28.43 -2.64
C LEU A 93 -10.93 -27.12 -3.09
N ALA A 94 -12.13 -27.21 -3.68
CA ALA A 94 -12.90 -26.02 -4.05
C ALA A 94 -13.40 -25.26 -2.81
N ALA A 95 -13.81 -25.96 -1.75
CA ALA A 95 -14.18 -25.35 -0.47
C ALA A 95 -12.99 -24.65 0.21
N GLU A 96 -11.80 -25.26 0.15
CA GLU A 96 -10.55 -24.66 0.63
C GLU A 96 -10.22 -23.35 -0.13
N VAL A 97 -10.25 -23.39 -1.47
CA VAL A 97 -10.03 -22.19 -2.31
C VAL A 97 -11.05 -21.09 -2.02
N LEU A 98 -12.31 -21.46 -1.81
CA LEU A 98 -13.35 -20.50 -1.44
C LEU A 98 -13.11 -19.90 -0.05
N SER A 99 -12.72 -20.72 0.94
CA SER A 99 -12.43 -20.22 2.29
C SER A 99 -11.22 -19.28 2.32
N GLU A 100 -10.19 -19.57 1.54
CA GLU A 100 -9.03 -18.68 1.39
C GLU A 100 -9.39 -17.36 0.68
N ALA A 101 -10.32 -17.39 -0.28
CA ALA A 101 -10.77 -16.21 -1.01
C ALA A 101 -11.76 -15.35 -0.20
N LEU A 102 -12.44 -15.96 0.78
CA LEU A 102 -13.31 -15.25 1.72
C LEU A 102 -12.46 -14.70 2.87
N THR A 103 -12.74 -13.45 3.26
CA THR A 103 -12.15 -12.88 4.48
C THR A 103 -12.73 -13.56 5.71
N GLU A 104 -11.97 -13.61 6.84
CA GLU A 104 -12.42 -14.20 8.11
C GLU A 104 -13.84 -13.75 8.52
N LEU A 105 -14.18 -12.48 8.28
CA LEU A 105 -15.51 -11.92 8.54
C LEU A 105 -16.63 -12.52 7.66
N GLN A 106 -16.28 -13.06 6.49
CA GLN A 106 -17.24 -13.69 5.59
C GLN A 106 -17.39 -15.20 5.85
N GLU A 107 -16.39 -15.84 6.45
CA GLU A 107 -16.48 -17.25 6.86
C GLU A 107 -17.58 -17.45 7.92
N ASP A 108 -17.73 -16.53 8.87
CA ASP A 108 -18.74 -16.60 9.92
C ASP A 108 -20.17 -16.34 9.40
N VAL A 109 -20.31 -15.71 8.24
CA VAL A 109 -21.61 -15.37 7.64
C VAL A 109 -22.19 -16.53 6.81
N LEU A 110 -21.34 -17.44 6.32
CA LEU A 110 -21.75 -18.56 5.49
C LEU A 110 -21.87 -19.84 6.32
N ASP A 111 -23.07 -20.42 6.36
CA ASP A 111 -23.29 -21.74 6.95
C ASP A 111 -22.60 -22.86 6.14
N ALA A 112 -22.40 -24.02 6.77
CA ALA A 112 -21.71 -25.15 6.18
C ALA A 112 -22.41 -25.70 4.93
N GLU A 113 -23.74 -25.60 4.85
CA GLU A 113 -24.53 -26.06 3.72
C GLU A 113 -24.34 -25.16 2.51
N THR A 114 -24.39 -23.85 2.71
CA THR A 114 -24.13 -22.83 1.69
C THR A 114 -22.71 -22.96 1.14
N ARG A 115 -21.69 -23.17 2.00
CA ARG A 115 -20.31 -23.38 1.58
C ARG A 115 -20.17 -24.63 0.69
N ARG A 116 -20.80 -25.75 1.06
CA ARG A 116 -20.78 -26.98 0.24
C ARG A 116 -21.46 -26.77 -1.11
N HIS A 117 -22.58 -26.07 -1.12
CA HIS A 117 -23.28 -25.78 -2.37
C HIS A 117 -22.45 -24.88 -3.30
N MET A 118 -21.80 -23.85 -2.75
CA MET A 118 -20.88 -23.00 -3.51
C MET A 118 -19.69 -23.79 -4.06
N ALA A 119 -19.10 -24.69 -3.27
CA ALA A 119 -18.01 -25.56 -3.73
C ALA A 119 -18.45 -26.45 -4.88
N GLU A 120 -19.64 -27.06 -4.80
CA GLU A 120 -20.18 -27.89 -5.88
C GLU A 120 -20.41 -27.09 -7.17
N LEU A 121 -20.99 -25.89 -7.09
CA LEU A 121 -21.18 -25.01 -8.25
C LEU A 121 -19.84 -24.58 -8.85
N THR A 122 -18.85 -24.32 -8.01
CA THR A 122 -17.48 -23.96 -8.43
C THR A 122 -16.82 -25.09 -9.18
N VAL A 123 -16.89 -26.33 -8.66
CA VAL A 123 -16.36 -27.52 -9.37
C VAL A 123 -17.03 -27.71 -10.73
N ARG A 124 -18.35 -27.58 -10.79
CA ARG A 124 -19.11 -27.70 -12.07
C ARG A 124 -18.68 -26.63 -13.07
N SER A 125 -18.46 -25.39 -12.60
CA SER A 125 -18.01 -24.29 -13.45
C SER A 125 -16.59 -24.54 -13.97
N ILE A 126 -15.65 -24.90 -13.09
CA ILE A 126 -14.25 -25.18 -13.45
C ILE A 126 -14.16 -26.30 -14.47
N LYS A 127 -14.92 -27.42 -14.31
CA LYS A 127 -14.88 -28.53 -15.23
C LYS A 127 -15.39 -28.19 -16.65
N ARG A 128 -16.16 -27.12 -16.80
CA ARG A 128 -16.72 -26.67 -18.10
C ARG A 128 -15.86 -25.63 -18.82
N GLN A 129 -15.00 -24.93 -18.10
CA GLN A 129 -14.20 -23.83 -18.65
C GLN A 129 -12.83 -24.31 -19.10
N GLU A 130 -12.28 -23.68 -20.13
CA GLU A 130 -10.87 -23.80 -20.46
C GLU A 130 -10.06 -22.98 -19.50
N ILE A 131 -8.96 -23.55 -18.99
CA ILE A 131 -8.08 -22.92 -18.04
C ILE A 131 -6.77 -22.63 -18.75
N SER A 132 -6.38 -21.37 -18.80
CA SER A 132 -5.08 -20.93 -19.32
C SER A 132 -4.14 -20.52 -18.19
N GLU A 133 -2.86 -20.73 -18.39
CA GLU A 133 -1.83 -20.29 -17.45
C GLU A 133 -1.86 -18.75 -17.29
N PRO A 134 -1.83 -18.23 -16.04
CA PRO A 134 -1.90 -16.80 -15.82
C PRO A 134 -0.61 -16.11 -16.26
N VAL A 135 -0.76 -15.06 -17.05
CA VAL A 135 0.32 -14.17 -17.49
C VAL A 135 0.16 -12.83 -16.79
N VAL A 136 1.27 -12.16 -16.52
CA VAL A 136 1.22 -10.79 -15.99
C VAL A 136 0.58 -9.86 -17.02
N GLY A 137 -0.62 -9.41 -16.70
CA GLY A 137 -1.43 -8.58 -17.59
C GLY A 137 -1.19 -7.08 -17.41
N ARG A 138 -1.80 -6.29 -18.31
CA ARG A 138 -1.73 -4.82 -18.27
C ARG A 138 -2.19 -4.23 -16.93
N SER A 139 -3.21 -4.82 -16.30
CA SER A 139 -3.74 -4.32 -15.03
C SER A 139 -2.69 -4.36 -13.92
N GLN A 140 -1.92 -5.45 -13.82
CA GLN A 140 -0.86 -5.61 -12.82
C GLN A 140 0.29 -4.61 -13.03
N TRP A 141 0.68 -4.38 -14.29
CA TRP A 141 1.66 -3.33 -14.62
C TRP A 141 1.15 -1.94 -14.26
N MET A 142 -0.13 -1.67 -14.49
CA MET A 142 -0.72 -0.37 -14.09
C MET A 142 -0.76 -0.22 -12.57
N THR A 143 -1.04 -1.30 -11.81
CA THR A 143 -0.95 -1.29 -10.35
C THR A 143 0.46 -0.93 -9.88
N ALA A 144 1.48 -1.57 -10.45
CA ALA A 144 2.88 -1.27 -10.12
C ALA A 144 3.26 0.19 -10.43
N LEU A 145 2.80 0.71 -11.55
CA LEU A 145 2.98 2.13 -11.90
C LEU A 145 2.30 3.07 -10.91
N TRP A 146 1.10 2.71 -10.44
CA TRP A 146 0.39 3.51 -9.44
C TRP A 146 1.09 3.49 -8.07
N CYS A 147 1.74 2.41 -7.65
CA CYS A 147 2.57 2.38 -6.45
C CYS A 147 3.68 3.44 -6.55
N LEU A 148 4.40 3.48 -7.66
CA LEU A 148 5.42 4.51 -7.91
C LEU A 148 4.83 5.93 -7.88
N VAL A 149 3.73 6.15 -8.60
CA VAL A 149 3.09 7.49 -8.70
C VAL A 149 2.64 7.99 -7.33
N MET A 150 2.04 7.12 -6.47
CA MET A 150 1.57 7.51 -5.14
C MET A 150 2.74 7.86 -4.21
N ASN A 151 3.80 7.06 -4.21
CA ASN A 151 4.99 7.32 -3.41
C ASN A 151 5.67 8.64 -3.83
N VAL A 152 5.87 8.87 -5.12
CA VAL A 152 6.44 10.12 -5.63
C VAL A 152 5.54 11.32 -5.34
N ALA A 153 4.22 11.18 -5.52
CA ALA A 153 3.27 12.25 -5.22
C ALA A 153 3.29 12.68 -3.75
N ALA A 154 3.50 11.73 -2.83
CA ALA A 154 3.65 12.02 -1.40
C ALA A 154 4.93 12.82 -1.08
N ALA A 155 5.98 12.68 -1.87
CA ALA A 155 7.25 13.41 -1.71
C ALA A 155 7.16 14.89 -2.12
N LEU A 156 6.34 15.21 -3.13
CA LEU A 156 6.31 16.54 -3.75
C LEU A 156 6.00 17.69 -2.78
N PRO A 157 5.02 17.60 -1.86
CA PRO A 157 4.76 18.67 -0.89
C PRO A 157 5.98 19.00 -0.03
N PHE A 158 6.71 17.97 0.41
CA PHE A 158 7.90 18.16 1.24
C PHE A 158 9.03 18.84 0.46
N ILE A 159 9.29 18.39 -0.76
CA ILE A 159 10.28 19.00 -1.65
C ILE A 159 9.94 20.48 -1.87
N ALA A 160 8.68 20.79 -2.20
CA ALA A 160 8.24 22.16 -2.42
C ALA A 160 8.42 23.04 -1.15
N ILE A 161 8.06 22.50 0.02
CA ILE A 161 8.22 23.22 1.29
C ILE A 161 9.70 23.47 1.58
N TYR A 162 10.58 22.49 1.35
CA TYR A 162 12.00 22.64 1.61
C TYR A 162 12.67 23.71 0.73
N GLN A 163 12.16 23.97 -0.50
CA GLN A 163 12.68 25.10 -1.30
C GLN A 163 12.51 26.46 -0.60
N LEU A 164 11.51 26.60 0.26
CA LEU A 164 11.31 27.81 1.05
C LEU A 164 12.41 28.00 2.12
N GLY A 165 13.19 26.95 2.41
CA GLY A 165 14.30 26.99 3.36
C GLY A 165 15.42 27.95 2.99
N LEU A 166 15.53 28.30 1.71
CA LEU A 166 16.45 29.31 1.20
C LEU A 166 16.08 30.74 1.68
N PHE A 167 14.80 30.96 2.02
CA PHE A 167 14.27 32.28 2.39
C PHE A 167 13.83 32.37 3.83
N LEU A 168 13.21 31.33 4.39
CA LEU A 168 12.56 31.35 5.70
C LEU A 168 13.41 30.76 6.83
N GLY A 169 14.54 30.14 6.49
CA GLY A 169 15.37 29.40 7.44
C GLY A 169 14.88 27.97 7.70
N LEU A 170 15.84 27.07 7.87
CA LEU A 170 15.63 25.62 7.88
C LEU A 170 14.77 25.13 9.06
N ASN A 171 14.87 25.75 10.24
CA ASN A 171 14.08 25.33 11.41
C ASN A 171 12.57 25.55 11.17
N LEU A 172 12.20 26.73 10.65
CA LEU A 172 10.82 27.05 10.34
C LEU A 172 10.26 26.14 9.23
N VAL A 173 11.06 25.91 8.21
CA VAL A 173 10.67 25.04 7.07
C VAL A 173 10.47 23.60 7.53
N THR A 174 11.34 23.06 8.37
CA THR A 174 11.17 21.71 8.95
C THR A 174 9.88 21.63 9.77
N LEU A 175 9.58 22.66 10.58
CA LEU A 175 8.31 22.72 11.32
C LEU A 175 7.11 22.74 10.36
N ILE A 176 7.14 23.56 9.32
CA ILE A 176 6.07 23.64 8.30
C ILE A 176 5.91 22.28 7.61
N ALA A 177 6.99 21.61 7.24
CA ALA A 177 6.97 20.28 6.62
C ALA A 177 6.31 19.23 7.52
N ASN A 178 6.65 19.22 8.83
CA ASN A 178 6.06 18.30 9.79
C ASN A 178 4.55 18.57 10.01
N VAL A 179 4.15 19.84 10.11
CA VAL A 179 2.74 20.23 10.21
C VAL A 179 1.98 19.84 8.94
N ALA A 180 2.55 20.10 7.78
CA ALA A 180 1.96 19.70 6.51
C ALA A 180 1.80 18.17 6.40
N GLY A 181 2.83 17.41 6.80
CA GLY A 181 2.77 15.96 6.87
C GLY A 181 1.66 15.45 7.79
N ALA A 182 1.55 16.01 9.01
CA ALA A 182 0.48 15.66 9.94
C ALA A 182 -0.92 15.97 9.39
N VAL A 183 -1.09 17.12 8.73
CA VAL A 183 -2.35 17.49 8.06
C VAL A 183 -2.68 16.52 6.93
N LEU A 184 -1.72 16.17 6.07
CA LEU A 184 -1.91 15.21 4.99
C LEU A 184 -2.26 13.82 5.52
N LEU A 185 -1.59 13.34 6.58
CA LEU A 185 -1.91 12.08 7.26
C LEU A 185 -3.32 12.07 7.83
N PHE A 186 -3.74 13.18 8.46
CA PHE A 186 -5.11 13.32 8.97
C PHE A 186 -6.16 13.23 7.85
N PHE A 187 -5.97 13.98 6.76
CA PHE A 187 -6.90 13.94 5.63
C PHE A 187 -6.92 12.59 4.93
N LEU A 188 -5.78 11.93 4.82
CA LEU A 188 -5.69 10.58 4.27
C LEU A 188 -6.49 9.59 5.12
N GLY A 189 -6.33 9.62 6.44
CA GLY A 189 -7.12 8.79 7.35
C GLY A 189 -8.61 9.11 7.29
N ARG A 190 -8.98 10.39 7.18
CA ARG A 190 -10.38 10.81 6.96
C ARG A 190 -10.95 10.29 5.64
N PHE A 191 -10.14 10.24 4.60
CA PHE A 191 -10.53 9.65 3.32
C PHE A 191 -10.83 8.16 3.47
N LEU A 192 -9.98 7.42 4.20
CA LEU A 192 -10.19 6.00 4.48
C LEU A 192 -11.44 5.76 5.35
N ASP A 193 -11.65 6.53 6.42
CA ASP A 193 -12.85 6.44 7.26
C ASP A 193 -14.14 6.57 6.44
N ARG A 194 -14.17 7.53 5.51
CA ARG A 194 -15.33 7.74 4.64
C ARG A 194 -15.57 6.55 3.71
N ARG A 195 -14.52 5.85 3.31
CA ARG A 195 -14.61 4.66 2.44
C ARG A 195 -15.04 3.41 3.21
N LEU A 196 -14.63 3.30 4.47
CA LEU A 196 -15.00 2.19 5.36
C LEU A 196 -16.40 2.36 5.99
N GLY A 197 -17.02 3.53 5.82
CA GLY A 197 -18.37 3.81 6.32
C GLY A 197 -18.45 4.34 7.75
N ASP A 198 -17.35 4.39 8.50
CA ASP A 198 -17.32 4.80 9.90
C ASP A 198 -17.44 6.32 10.12
N GLY A 199 -16.91 7.13 9.20
CA GLY A 199 -17.00 8.59 9.20
C GLY A 199 -16.46 9.34 10.43
N ASN A 200 -16.01 8.63 11.46
CA ASN A 200 -15.69 9.16 12.80
C ASN A 200 -14.35 9.93 12.89
N GLY A 201 -13.51 9.89 11.86
CA GLY A 201 -12.20 10.54 11.84
C GLY A 201 -11.14 9.88 12.73
N ARG A 202 -11.43 8.73 13.33
CA ARG A 202 -10.50 8.00 14.20
C ARG A 202 -9.24 7.57 13.47
N THR A 203 -9.38 7.05 12.24
CA THR A 203 -8.23 6.63 11.42
C THR A 203 -7.30 7.80 11.12
N GLY A 204 -7.84 9.01 10.90
CA GLY A 204 -7.04 10.21 10.73
C GLY A 204 -6.18 10.53 11.96
N VAL A 205 -6.77 10.43 13.16
CA VAL A 205 -6.03 10.63 14.41
C VAL A 205 -4.97 9.55 14.62
N VAL A 206 -5.28 8.28 14.34
CA VAL A 206 -4.34 7.17 14.44
C VAL A 206 -3.16 7.35 13.48
N MET A 207 -3.40 7.76 12.23
CA MET A 207 -2.35 8.01 11.25
C MET A 207 -1.42 9.16 11.66
N VAL A 208 -1.97 10.24 12.20
CA VAL A 208 -1.15 11.33 12.77
C VAL A 208 -0.35 10.83 13.97
N GLY A 209 -0.97 10.04 14.86
CA GLY A 209 -0.28 9.43 16.00
C GLY A 209 0.89 8.56 15.58
N LEU A 210 0.74 7.74 14.55
CA LEU A 210 1.82 6.93 13.99
C LEU A 210 2.94 7.81 13.40
N GLY A 211 2.60 8.85 12.64
CA GLY A 211 3.59 9.79 12.12
C GLY A 211 4.40 10.49 13.24
N MET A 212 3.71 10.95 14.28
CA MET A 212 4.38 11.56 15.45
C MET A 212 5.23 10.56 16.21
N LEU A 213 4.78 9.31 16.38
CA LEU A 213 5.58 8.25 17.01
C LEU A 213 6.87 7.99 16.23
N MET A 214 6.80 7.92 14.91
CA MET A 214 7.98 7.75 14.06
C MET A 214 8.97 8.91 14.22
N LEU A 215 8.49 10.17 14.29
CA LEU A 215 9.34 11.32 14.56
C LEU A 215 10.03 11.25 15.93
N VAL A 216 9.29 10.83 16.97
CA VAL A 216 9.86 10.67 18.33
C VAL A 216 10.95 9.58 18.33
N ILE A 217 10.71 8.45 17.67
CA ILE A 217 11.69 7.35 17.55
C ILE A 217 12.97 7.85 16.85
N ILE A 218 12.85 8.60 15.76
CA ILE A 218 13.99 9.15 15.02
C ILE A 218 14.81 10.04 15.92
N VAL A 219 14.18 11.01 16.60
CA VAL A 219 14.87 11.93 17.51
C VAL A 219 15.54 11.18 18.68
N ALA A 220 14.87 10.15 19.23
CA ALA A 220 15.40 9.36 20.34
C ALA A 220 16.61 8.49 19.92
N LEU A 221 16.67 8.05 18.67
CA LEU A 221 17.79 7.28 18.12
C LEU A 221 18.94 8.16 17.61
N GLY A 222 18.84 9.48 17.75
CA GLY A 222 19.90 10.42 17.36
C GLY A 222 19.97 10.68 15.85
N GLY A 223 18.87 10.42 15.15
CA GLY A 223 18.74 10.62 13.70
C GLY A 223 18.34 12.02 13.34
#